data_91ec472051285105d1ad25a4dceec282
#
_entry.id   91ec472051285105d1ad25a4dceec282
#
_cell.length_a   1.000
_cell.length_b   1.000
_cell.length_c   1.000
_cell.angle_alpha   90.00
_cell.angle_beta   90.00
_cell.angle_gamma   90.00
#
_symmetry.space_group_name_H-M   'P 1'
#
loop_
_entity.id
_entity.type
_entity.pdbx_description
1 polymer ?
#
loop_
_entity_poly.entity_id
_entity_poly.type
_entity_poly.pdbx_seq_one_letter_code
_entity_poly.pdbx_strand_id
1 'polypeptide(L)'
;MKKAIWYFDFISPFAYLQFAQFDKLPSNIEIKLVPIAFGALLKHWGQLGPAEIPPKRKFTYRFFKWQADHIGIPFKMPPSHPYNPLPSLRLCTAAGSKLDDVKKIFNIIYGNGLQPDNEEGISAISEALGISPNDMNENKSKEILRENTNEAISNRVFGVPTFLIKNELFWGGDSMKMMLDFLENPELFESSEMRRISQMPMGFERKK
;
A
#
# COMPACT_ATOMS: atom_id res chain seq x y z
N MET A 1 -9.95 16.80 -13.70
CA MET A 1 -9.73 15.47 -13.13
C MET A 1 -9.50 15.59 -11.63
N LYS A 2 -10.10 14.70 -10.83
CA LYS A 2 -9.85 14.62 -9.39
C LYS A 2 -8.50 13.96 -9.18
N LYS A 3 -7.66 14.47 -8.27
CA LYS A 3 -6.33 13.91 -8.01
C LYS A 3 -6.35 13.11 -6.71
N ALA A 4 -5.74 11.93 -6.73
CA ALA A 4 -5.53 11.06 -5.59
C ALA A 4 -4.07 10.63 -5.54
N ILE A 5 -3.53 10.48 -4.34
CA ILE A 5 -2.25 9.83 -4.11
C ILE A 5 -2.55 8.46 -3.49
N TRP A 6 -1.93 7.40 -4.00
CA TRP A 6 -2.04 6.07 -3.43
C TRP A 6 -0.70 5.63 -2.85
N TYR A 7 -0.64 5.57 -1.53
CA TYR A 7 0.52 5.09 -0.77
C TYR A 7 0.42 3.59 -0.56
N PHE A 8 1.48 2.87 -0.92
CA PHE A 8 1.51 1.41 -0.85
C PHE A 8 2.91 0.87 -0.56
N ASP A 9 2.95 -0.39 -0.13
CA ASP A 9 4.16 -1.19 -0.04
C ASP A 9 3.85 -2.59 -0.58
N PHE A 10 4.79 -3.18 -1.31
CA PHE A 10 4.63 -4.53 -1.86
C PHE A 10 4.56 -5.61 -0.78
N ILE A 11 5.02 -5.34 0.45
CA ILE A 11 4.84 -6.26 1.58
C ILE A 11 3.37 -6.46 1.95
N SER A 12 2.45 -5.60 1.49
CA SER A 12 1.05 -5.61 1.88
C SER A 12 0.16 -6.36 0.89
N PRO A 13 -0.33 -7.57 1.22
CA PRO A 13 -1.36 -8.23 0.40
C PRO A 13 -2.64 -7.41 0.29
N PHE A 14 -2.98 -6.58 1.30
CA PHE A 14 -4.11 -5.64 1.18
C PHE A 14 -3.92 -4.63 0.04
N ALA A 15 -2.66 -4.19 -0.18
CA ALA A 15 -2.37 -3.30 -1.30
C ALA A 15 -2.58 -4.01 -2.66
N TYR A 16 -2.15 -5.26 -2.79
CA TYR A 16 -2.42 -6.07 -3.97
C TYR A 16 -3.92 -6.22 -4.24
N LEU A 17 -4.71 -6.60 -3.21
CA LEU A 17 -6.15 -6.78 -3.31
C LEU A 17 -6.90 -5.48 -3.66
N GLN A 18 -6.44 -4.33 -3.14
CA GLN A 18 -7.01 -3.03 -3.49
C GLN A 18 -6.62 -2.62 -4.91
N PHE A 19 -5.35 -2.77 -5.27
CA PHE A 19 -4.84 -2.45 -6.61
C PHE A 19 -5.56 -3.22 -7.71
N ALA A 20 -5.84 -4.50 -7.48
CA ALA A 20 -6.57 -5.35 -8.43
C ALA A 20 -8.01 -4.87 -8.71
N GLN A 21 -8.51 -3.89 -7.98
CA GLN A 21 -9.84 -3.31 -8.15
C GLN A 21 -9.80 -1.86 -8.68
N PHE A 22 -8.65 -1.40 -9.17
CA PHE A 22 -8.51 -0.04 -9.69
C PHE A 22 -9.33 0.20 -10.97
N ASP A 23 -9.65 -0.84 -11.71
CA ASP A 23 -10.59 -0.79 -12.84
C ASP A 23 -12.02 -0.38 -12.46
N LYS A 24 -12.39 -0.54 -11.17
CA LYS A 24 -13.67 -0.11 -10.62
C LYS A 24 -13.70 1.37 -10.23
N LEU A 25 -12.55 2.04 -10.26
CA LEU A 25 -12.46 3.46 -9.94
C LEU A 25 -12.98 4.31 -11.10
N PRO A 26 -13.61 5.47 -10.81
CA PRO A 26 -14.08 6.38 -11.85
C PRO A 26 -12.93 6.83 -12.77
N SER A 27 -13.18 6.86 -14.07
CA SER A 27 -12.17 7.23 -15.09
C SER A 27 -11.68 8.69 -15.01
N ASN A 28 -12.36 9.53 -14.24
CA ASN A 28 -12.01 10.93 -14.04
C ASN A 28 -11.07 11.18 -12.84
N ILE A 29 -10.51 10.10 -12.24
CA ILE A 29 -9.52 10.18 -11.16
C ILE A 29 -8.12 9.95 -11.76
N GLU A 30 -7.21 10.89 -11.50
CA GLU A 30 -5.78 10.74 -11.73
C GLU A 30 -5.12 10.22 -10.45
N ILE A 31 -4.51 9.04 -10.49
CA ILE A 31 -3.88 8.41 -9.33
C ILE A 31 -2.36 8.49 -9.47
N LYS A 32 -1.71 9.19 -8.53
CA LYS A 32 -0.26 9.13 -8.34
C LYS A 32 0.07 7.92 -7.47
N LEU A 33 0.82 6.97 -8.00
CA LEU A 33 1.28 5.79 -7.26
C LEU A 33 2.56 6.14 -6.50
N VAL A 34 2.56 5.97 -5.19
CA VAL A 34 3.68 6.36 -4.32
C VAL A 34 4.08 5.18 -3.44
N PRO A 35 5.12 4.41 -3.86
CA PRO A 35 5.68 3.35 -3.04
C PRO A 35 6.37 3.94 -1.80
N ILE A 36 6.13 3.34 -0.64
CA ILE A 36 6.70 3.76 0.65
C ILE A 36 7.21 2.57 1.45
N ALA A 37 8.15 2.79 2.35
CA ALA A 37 8.65 1.76 3.25
C ALA A 37 7.71 1.64 4.49
N PHE A 38 6.78 0.69 4.46
CA PHE A 38 5.80 0.49 5.54
C PHE A 38 6.43 0.23 6.91
N GLY A 39 7.56 -0.47 6.97
CA GLY A 39 8.29 -0.67 8.22
C GLY A 39 8.75 0.63 8.90
N ALA A 40 9.14 1.64 8.10
CA ALA A 40 9.48 2.96 8.63
C ALA A 40 8.24 3.69 9.18
N LEU A 41 7.10 3.54 8.53
CA LEU A 41 5.81 4.07 8.98
C LEU A 41 5.38 3.45 10.31
N LEU A 42 5.46 2.12 10.43
CA LEU A 42 5.19 1.40 11.69
C LEU A 42 6.08 1.89 12.83
N LYS A 43 7.38 2.05 12.55
CA LYS A 43 8.34 2.58 13.54
C LYS A 43 7.97 4.00 13.99
N HIS A 44 7.61 4.88 13.06
CA HIS A 44 7.22 6.26 13.35
C HIS A 44 6.01 6.33 14.30
N TRP A 45 4.99 5.52 14.04
CA TRP A 45 3.75 5.51 14.83
C TRP A 45 3.80 4.58 16.06
N GLY A 46 4.90 3.85 16.27
CA GLY A 46 5.02 2.90 17.38
C GLY A 46 4.04 1.72 17.26
N GLN A 47 3.77 1.25 16.03
CA GLN A 47 2.83 0.18 15.73
C GLN A 47 3.55 -1.12 15.35
N LEU A 48 2.85 -2.24 15.58
CA LEU A 48 3.22 -3.54 15.03
C LEU A 48 2.40 -3.83 13.77
N GLY A 49 3.07 -4.37 12.77
CA GLY A 49 2.38 -4.88 11.57
C GLY A 49 1.49 -6.09 11.90
N PRO A 50 0.41 -6.33 11.13
CA PRO A 50 -0.48 -7.47 11.37
C PRO A 50 0.24 -8.82 11.38
N ALA A 51 1.30 -8.97 10.59
CA ALA A 51 2.08 -10.20 10.48
C ALA A 51 3.04 -10.44 11.66
N GLU A 52 3.30 -9.43 12.49
CA GLU A 52 4.18 -9.54 13.66
C GLU A 52 3.46 -10.13 14.89
N ILE A 53 2.12 -10.19 14.85
CA ILE A 53 1.28 -10.77 15.90
C ILE A 53 0.81 -12.16 15.43
N PRO A 54 1.31 -13.28 16.00
CA PRO A 54 1.10 -14.63 15.46
C PRO A 54 -0.37 -15.00 15.18
N PRO A 55 -1.33 -14.84 16.12
CA PRO A 55 -2.73 -15.16 15.82
C PRO A 55 -3.35 -14.24 14.75
N LYS A 56 -2.98 -12.96 14.73
CA LYS A 56 -3.43 -11.99 13.71
C LYS A 56 -2.86 -12.34 12.34
N ARG A 57 -1.58 -12.73 12.26
CA ARG A 57 -0.94 -13.22 11.04
C ARG A 57 -1.71 -14.40 10.43
N LYS A 58 -2.01 -15.42 11.22
CA LYS A 58 -2.77 -16.59 10.77
C LYS A 58 -4.14 -16.22 10.21
N PHE A 59 -4.85 -15.31 10.89
CA PHE A 59 -6.15 -14.83 10.45
C PHE A 59 -6.03 -14.06 9.12
N THR A 60 -5.13 -13.06 9.06
CA THR A 60 -5.00 -12.20 7.89
C THR A 60 -4.56 -12.95 6.64
N TYR A 61 -3.68 -13.96 6.75
CA TYR A 61 -3.27 -14.75 5.57
C TYR A 61 -4.42 -15.56 4.98
N ARG A 62 -5.28 -16.14 5.83
CA ARG A 62 -6.50 -16.81 5.38
C ARG A 62 -7.48 -15.83 4.78
N PHE A 63 -7.62 -14.65 5.37
CA PHE A 63 -8.48 -13.59 4.90
C PHE A 63 -8.05 -13.08 3.51
N PHE A 64 -6.76 -12.90 3.26
CA PHE A 64 -6.25 -12.51 1.94
C PHE A 64 -6.63 -13.53 0.86
N LYS A 65 -6.41 -14.82 1.13
CA LYS A 65 -6.76 -15.87 0.16
C LYS A 65 -8.25 -15.91 -0.12
N TRP A 66 -9.04 -15.89 0.95
CA TRP A 66 -10.51 -15.86 0.83
C TRP A 66 -10.98 -14.63 0.03
N GLN A 67 -10.45 -13.45 0.32
CA GLN A 67 -10.83 -12.22 -0.36
C GLN A 67 -10.41 -12.23 -1.84
N ALA A 68 -9.21 -12.71 -2.15
CA ALA A 68 -8.76 -12.86 -3.54
C ALA A 68 -9.67 -13.79 -4.35
N ASP A 69 -10.06 -14.93 -3.76
CA ASP A 69 -11.02 -15.85 -4.39
C ASP A 69 -12.39 -15.19 -4.61
N HIS A 70 -12.85 -14.42 -3.63
CA HIS A 70 -14.15 -13.73 -3.71
C HIS A 70 -14.18 -12.67 -4.82
N ILE A 71 -13.07 -11.96 -5.06
CA ILE A 71 -12.97 -10.97 -6.14
C ILE A 71 -12.45 -11.55 -7.47
N GLY A 72 -12.12 -12.85 -7.51
CA GLY A 72 -11.77 -13.58 -8.72
C GLY A 72 -10.37 -13.30 -9.26
N ILE A 73 -9.39 -12.99 -8.38
CA ILE A 73 -8.00 -12.73 -8.79
C ILE A 73 -7.04 -13.85 -8.36
N PRO A 74 -5.97 -14.11 -9.12
CA PRO A 74 -4.91 -15.01 -8.70
C PRO A 74 -4.31 -14.54 -7.37
N PHE A 75 -4.10 -15.50 -6.43
CA PHE A 75 -3.42 -15.18 -5.18
C PHE A 75 -2.64 -16.37 -4.64
N LYS A 76 -1.36 -16.16 -4.46
CA LYS A 76 -0.44 -17.11 -3.84
C LYS A 76 0.53 -16.36 -2.95
N MET A 77 0.55 -16.70 -1.66
CA MET A 77 1.55 -16.12 -0.75
C MET A 77 2.96 -16.58 -1.15
N PRO A 78 3.96 -15.69 -1.09
CA PRO A 78 5.36 -16.08 -1.22
C PRO A 78 5.75 -17.05 -0.10
N PRO A 79 6.85 -17.82 -0.27
CA PRO A 79 7.31 -18.82 0.69
C PRO A 79 7.50 -18.30 2.12
N SER A 80 7.89 -17.03 2.27
CA SER A 80 7.98 -16.37 3.57
C SER A 80 7.35 -14.99 3.56
N HIS A 81 6.74 -14.59 4.69
CA HIS A 81 6.16 -13.26 4.90
C HIS A 81 6.07 -12.98 6.41
N PRO A 82 6.44 -11.80 6.92
CA PRO A 82 6.98 -10.67 6.16
C PRO A 82 8.38 -10.95 5.59
N TYR A 83 8.67 -10.34 4.46
CA TYR A 83 9.98 -10.34 3.78
C TYR A 83 10.54 -8.91 3.75
N ASN A 84 11.78 -8.75 3.26
CA ASN A 84 12.34 -7.42 3.03
C ASN A 84 11.80 -6.79 1.73
N PRO A 85 10.91 -5.78 1.79
CA PRO A 85 10.32 -5.18 0.60
C PRO A 85 11.25 -4.19 -0.13
N LEU A 86 12.38 -3.79 0.47
CA LEU A 86 13.22 -2.72 -0.06
C LEU A 86 13.73 -2.98 -1.49
N PRO A 87 14.16 -4.19 -1.89
CA PRO A 87 14.53 -4.46 -3.27
C PRO A 87 13.41 -4.12 -4.27
N SER A 88 12.22 -4.66 -4.06
CA SER A 88 11.05 -4.43 -4.92
C SER A 88 10.63 -2.96 -4.97
N LEU A 89 10.63 -2.27 -3.82
CA LEU A 89 10.29 -0.85 -3.73
C LEU A 89 11.30 0.02 -4.50
N ARG A 90 12.60 -0.28 -4.37
CA ARG A 90 13.65 0.47 -5.06
C ARG A 90 13.66 0.21 -6.56
N LEU A 91 13.42 -1.02 -7.00
CA LEU A 91 13.25 -1.33 -8.43
C LEU A 91 12.03 -0.61 -8.99
N CYS A 92 10.92 -0.59 -8.27
CA CYS A 92 9.73 0.17 -8.66
C CYS A 92 10.03 1.68 -8.80
N THR A 93 10.74 2.28 -7.84
CA THR A 93 11.12 3.70 -7.93
C THR A 93 12.10 3.98 -9.07
N ALA A 94 13.06 3.08 -9.33
CA ALA A 94 13.98 3.17 -10.46
C ALA A 94 13.26 3.16 -11.80
N ALA A 95 12.23 2.32 -11.95
CA ALA A 95 11.40 2.23 -13.15
C ALA A 95 10.40 3.40 -13.32
N GLY A 96 10.22 4.24 -12.28
CA GLY A 96 9.32 5.41 -12.30
C GLY A 96 7.92 5.16 -11.74
N SER A 97 7.69 4.03 -11.09
CA SER A 97 6.44 3.69 -10.36
C SER A 97 5.16 3.82 -11.20
N LYS A 98 5.22 3.44 -12.48
CA LYS A 98 4.06 3.47 -13.38
C LYS A 98 3.06 2.37 -13.02
N LEU A 99 1.81 2.54 -13.43
CA LEU A 99 0.74 1.59 -13.16
C LEU A 99 1.08 0.16 -13.59
N ASP A 100 1.62 0.01 -14.82
CA ASP A 100 2.01 -1.29 -15.36
C ASP A 100 3.18 -1.92 -14.61
N ASP A 101 4.15 -1.12 -14.15
CA ASP A 101 5.28 -1.60 -13.36
C ASP A 101 4.82 -2.14 -12.00
N VAL A 102 3.96 -1.38 -11.32
CA VAL A 102 3.35 -1.82 -10.05
C VAL A 102 2.54 -3.09 -10.22
N LYS A 103 1.75 -3.19 -11.32
CA LYS A 103 0.99 -4.39 -11.66
C LYS A 103 1.87 -5.62 -11.86
N LYS A 104 2.98 -5.47 -12.61
CA LYS A 104 3.93 -6.56 -12.85
C LYS A 104 4.54 -7.06 -11.56
N ILE A 105 5.00 -6.16 -10.68
CA ILE A 105 5.61 -6.52 -9.40
C ILE A 105 4.60 -7.25 -8.50
N PHE A 106 3.39 -6.72 -8.35
CA PHE A 106 2.35 -7.39 -7.56
C PHE A 106 2.00 -8.78 -8.11
N ASN A 107 1.91 -8.94 -9.44
CA ASN A 107 1.63 -10.23 -10.06
C ASN A 107 2.77 -11.23 -9.81
N ILE A 108 4.02 -10.81 -9.87
CA ILE A 108 5.17 -11.68 -9.56
C ILE A 108 5.07 -12.14 -8.11
N ILE A 109 4.82 -11.24 -7.17
CA ILE A 109 4.81 -11.53 -5.74
C ILE A 109 3.58 -12.34 -5.34
N TYR A 110 2.38 -11.84 -5.63
CA TYR A 110 1.12 -12.41 -5.12
C TYR A 110 0.30 -13.15 -6.17
N GLY A 111 0.49 -12.89 -7.45
CA GLY A 111 -0.09 -13.69 -8.52
C GLY A 111 0.61 -15.03 -8.66
N ASN A 112 1.94 -15.01 -8.71
CA ASN A 112 2.79 -16.20 -8.90
C ASN A 112 3.32 -16.77 -7.57
N GLY A 113 3.34 -15.97 -6.50
CA GLY A 113 3.85 -16.37 -5.19
C GLY A 113 5.37 -16.43 -5.13
N LEU A 114 6.07 -15.61 -5.91
CA LEU A 114 7.53 -15.57 -5.91
C LEU A 114 8.06 -14.76 -4.73
N GLN A 115 9.15 -15.26 -4.11
CA GLN A 115 9.81 -14.55 -3.02
C GLN A 115 10.58 -13.35 -3.56
N PRO A 116 10.22 -12.09 -3.20
CA PRO A 116 10.75 -10.91 -3.91
C PRO A 116 12.12 -10.41 -3.42
N ASP A 117 12.62 -10.93 -2.31
CA ASP A 117 13.87 -10.47 -1.68
C ASP A 117 15.03 -11.46 -1.82
N ASN A 118 14.87 -12.53 -2.60
CA ASN A 118 15.94 -13.42 -3.02
C ASN A 118 16.41 -13.07 -4.45
N GLU A 119 17.48 -13.70 -4.90
CA GLU A 119 18.07 -13.48 -6.22
C GLU A 119 17.08 -13.74 -7.37
N GLU A 120 16.31 -14.83 -7.30
CA GLU A 120 15.31 -15.20 -8.29
C GLU A 120 14.22 -14.12 -8.42
N GLY A 121 13.67 -13.65 -7.29
CA GLY A 121 12.63 -12.62 -7.29
C GLY A 121 13.11 -11.27 -7.75
N ILE A 122 14.31 -10.85 -7.32
CA ILE A 122 14.94 -9.61 -7.78
C ILE A 122 15.17 -9.66 -9.28
N SER A 123 15.69 -10.77 -9.81
CA SER A 123 15.92 -10.96 -11.25
C SER A 123 14.60 -10.90 -12.03
N ALA A 124 13.58 -11.64 -11.59
CA ALA A 124 12.27 -11.68 -12.25
C ALA A 124 11.60 -10.29 -12.29
N ILE A 125 11.69 -9.52 -11.18
CA ILE A 125 11.16 -8.16 -11.13
C ILE A 125 11.94 -7.24 -12.08
N SER A 126 13.26 -7.29 -12.07
CA SER A 126 14.12 -6.45 -12.90
C SER A 126 13.88 -6.72 -14.40
N GLU A 127 13.79 -8.00 -14.80
CA GLU A 127 13.48 -8.41 -16.16
C GLU A 127 12.10 -7.88 -16.59
N ALA A 128 11.08 -8.05 -15.76
CA ALA A 128 9.74 -7.57 -16.06
C ALA A 128 9.66 -6.05 -16.22
N LEU A 129 10.50 -5.32 -15.49
CA LEU A 129 10.59 -3.85 -15.57
C LEU A 129 11.52 -3.36 -16.69
N GLY A 130 12.34 -4.25 -17.27
CA GLY A 130 13.35 -3.88 -18.28
C GLY A 130 14.50 -3.04 -17.72
N ILE A 131 14.90 -3.26 -16.48
CA ILE A 131 15.96 -2.53 -15.78
C ILE A 131 16.99 -3.50 -15.19
N SER A 132 18.16 -2.97 -14.76
CA SER A 132 19.18 -3.78 -14.09
C SER A 132 18.79 -4.07 -12.63
N PRO A 133 19.07 -5.28 -12.09
CA PRO A 133 18.98 -5.53 -10.65
C PRO A 133 19.78 -4.53 -9.80
N ASN A 134 20.89 -4.00 -10.34
CA ASN A 134 21.73 -3.03 -9.64
C ASN A 134 21.07 -1.66 -9.46
N ASP A 135 20.05 -1.33 -10.26
CA ASP A 135 19.36 -0.02 -10.18
C ASP A 135 18.68 0.18 -8.82
N MET A 136 18.34 -0.92 -8.12
CA MET A 136 17.85 -0.85 -6.72
C MET A 136 18.90 -0.27 -5.74
N ASN A 137 20.18 -0.31 -6.11
CA ASN A 137 21.28 0.18 -5.27
C ASN A 137 21.68 1.62 -5.57
N GLU A 138 21.13 2.21 -6.62
CA GLU A 138 21.38 3.61 -6.95
C GLU A 138 20.87 4.55 -5.85
N ASN A 139 21.65 5.60 -5.59
CA ASN A 139 21.29 6.59 -4.58
C ASN A 139 19.95 7.25 -4.90
N LYS A 140 19.69 7.52 -6.18
CA LYS A 140 18.44 8.14 -6.64
C LYS A 140 17.19 7.33 -6.24
N SER A 141 17.17 6.02 -6.48
CA SER A 141 16.03 5.18 -6.12
C SER A 141 15.81 5.08 -4.61
N LYS A 142 16.93 5.05 -3.85
CA LYS A 142 16.88 5.08 -2.38
C LYS A 142 16.35 6.41 -1.83
N GLU A 143 16.78 7.53 -2.43
CA GLU A 143 16.35 8.88 -2.03
C GLU A 143 14.85 9.08 -2.33
N ILE A 144 14.41 8.73 -3.53
CA ILE A 144 12.98 8.81 -3.90
C ILE A 144 12.11 8.01 -2.91
N LEU A 145 12.51 6.78 -2.58
CA LEU A 145 11.76 5.95 -1.63
C LEU A 145 11.73 6.59 -0.23
N ARG A 146 12.85 7.19 0.20
CA ARG A 146 12.94 7.89 1.49
C ARG A 146 12.04 9.14 1.50
N GLU A 147 12.09 9.94 0.44
CA GLU A 147 11.26 11.14 0.29
C GLU A 147 9.78 10.79 0.27
N ASN A 148 9.38 9.79 -0.50
CA ASN A 148 8.01 9.28 -0.54
C ASN A 148 7.53 8.86 0.86
N THR A 149 8.38 8.16 1.61
CA THR A 149 8.04 7.70 2.96
C THR A 149 7.89 8.88 3.93
N ASN A 150 8.79 9.86 3.86
CA ASN A 150 8.70 11.07 4.67
C ASN A 150 7.48 11.93 4.31
N GLU A 151 7.16 12.04 3.01
CA GLU A 151 5.92 12.70 2.54
C GLU A 151 4.68 12.02 3.12
N ALA A 152 4.62 10.68 3.07
CA ALA A 152 3.51 9.93 3.64
C ALA A 152 3.35 10.19 5.15
N ILE A 153 4.45 10.19 5.91
CA ILE A 153 4.45 10.52 7.34
C ILE A 153 3.95 11.95 7.59
N SER A 154 4.42 12.92 6.81
CA SER A 154 3.99 14.33 6.90
C SER A 154 2.50 14.48 6.58
N ASN A 155 1.97 13.66 5.67
CA ASN A 155 0.55 13.57 5.35
C ASN A 155 -0.24 12.70 6.34
N ARG A 156 0.37 12.31 7.48
CA ARG A 156 -0.26 11.52 8.55
C ARG A 156 -0.72 10.12 8.13
N VAL A 157 -0.16 9.57 7.06
CA VAL A 157 -0.42 8.17 6.67
C VAL A 157 0.08 7.26 7.78
N PHE A 158 -0.76 6.31 8.20
CA PHE A 158 -0.47 5.41 9.32
C PHE A 158 -0.50 3.93 8.94
N GLY A 159 -0.83 3.62 7.70
CA GLY A 159 -0.90 2.26 7.17
C GLY A 159 -0.95 2.22 5.66
N VAL A 160 -0.82 1.02 5.09
CA VAL A 160 -0.93 0.76 3.66
C VAL A 160 -1.91 -0.37 3.37
N PRO A 161 -2.65 -0.32 2.25
CA PRO A 161 -2.73 0.78 1.28
C PRO A 161 -3.53 1.97 1.83
N THR A 162 -3.22 3.18 1.36
CA THR A 162 -3.98 4.39 1.72
C THR A 162 -4.09 5.32 0.53
N PHE A 163 -5.30 5.76 0.22
CA PHE A 163 -5.53 6.90 -0.66
C PHE A 163 -5.52 8.20 0.15
N LEU A 164 -4.87 9.22 -0.39
CA LEU A 164 -4.97 10.60 0.05
C LEU A 164 -5.66 11.42 -1.05
N ILE A 165 -6.79 12.04 -0.71
CA ILE A 165 -7.55 12.91 -1.62
C ILE A 165 -7.80 14.23 -0.90
N LYS A 166 -7.27 15.31 -1.44
CA LYS A 166 -7.19 16.59 -0.72
C LYS A 166 -6.39 16.38 0.58
N ASN A 167 -7.04 16.48 1.74
CA ASN A 167 -6.44 16.26 3.05
C ASN A 167 -7.05 15.05 3.79
N GLU A 168 -7.87 14.24 3.09
CA GLU A 168 -8.57 13.11 3.68
C GLU A 168 -7.88 11.79 3.33
N LEU A 169 -7.73 10.94 4.34
CA LEU A 169 -7.11 9.61 4.23
C LEU A 169 -8.19 8.52 4.15
N PHE A 170 -8.03 7.63 3.19
CA PHE A 170 -8.86 6.44 3.02
C PHE A 170 -7.96 5.21 3.10
N TRP A 171 -7.89 4.63 4.30
CA TRP A 171 -7.01 3.52 4.60
C TRP A 171 -7.71 2.18 4.42
N GLY A 172 -7.04 1.24 3.73
CA GLY A 172 -7.53 -0.11 3.50
C GLY A 172 -8.50 -0.24 2.33
N GLY A 173 -8.71 -1.47 1.88
CA GLY A 173 -9.65 -1.76 0.79
C GLY A 173 -11.12 -1.54 1.16
N ASP A 174 -11.45 -1.66 2.42
CA ASP A 174 -12.78 -1.45 3.00
C ASP A 174 -13.20 0.04 3.02
N SER A 175 -12.25 0.96 2.98
CA SER A 175 -12.54 2.40 2.87
C SER A 175 -12.84 2.87 1.44
N MET A 176 -12.70 2.02 0.41
CA MET A 176 -12.92 2.42 -0.98
C MET A 176 -14.32 2.99 -1.23
N LYS A 177 -15.36 2.40 -0.63
CA LYS A 177 -16.72 2.93 -0.78
C LYS A 177 -16.83 4.34 -0.19
N MET A 178 -16.32 4.56 1.01
CA MET A 178 -16.31 5.88 1.65
C MET A 178 -15.52 6.91 0.82
N MET A 179 -14.42 6.49 0.20
CA MET A 179 -13.65 7.33 -0.72
C MET A 179 -14.47 7.73 -1.96
N LEU A 180 -15.20 6.80 -2.55
CA LEU A 180 -16.05 7.09 -3.71
C LEU A 180 -17.18 8.05 -3.34
N ASP A 181 -17.83 7.83 -2.19
CA ASP A 181 -18.88 8.73 -1.66
C ASP A 181 -18.31 10.15 -1.42
N PHE A 182 -17.08 10.26 -0.90
CA PHE A 182 -16.39 11.55 -0.72
C PHE A 182 -16.04 12.22 -2.06
N LEU A 183 -15.66 11.44 -3.06
CA LEU A 183 -15.41 11.99 -4.40
C LEU A 183 -16.68 12.53 -5.04
N GLU A 184 -17.83 11.94 -4.78
CA GLU A 184 -19.13 12.46 -5.25
C GLU A 184 -19.61 13.65 -4.42
N ASN A 185 -19.46 13.57 -3.10
CA ASN A 185 -19.82 14.62 -2.15
C ASN A 185 -18.63 15.02 -1.27
N PRO A 186 -17.85 16.05 -1.65
CA PRO A 186 -16.70 16.51 -0.84
C PRO A 186 -17.06 17.06 0.54
N GLU A 187 -18.34 17.32 0.81
CA GLU A 187 -18.84 17.76 2.12
C GLU A 187 -19.26 16.57 3.01
N LEU A 188 -18.95 15.33 2.63
CA LEU A 188 -19.32 14.12 3.36
C LEU A 188 -18.96 14.19 4.86
N PHE A 189 -17.81 14.80 5.19
CA PHE A 189 -17.32 14.93 6.56
C PHE A 189 -17.70 16.23 7.26
N GLU A 190 -18.49 17.10 6.59
CA GLU A 190 -18.87 18.42 7.11
C GLU A 190 -20.17 18.43 7.94
N SER A 191 -20.85 17.26 8.08
CA SER A 191 -22.00 17.17 8.96
C SER A 191 -21.63 17.44 10.42
N SER A 192 -22.60 17.91 11.22
CA SER A 192 -22.36 18.25 12.63
C SER A 192 -21.78 17.07 13.43
N GLU A 193 -22.26 15.86 13.15
CA GLU A 193 -21.80 14.64 13.84
C GLU A 193 -20.38 14.24 13.36
N MET A 194 -20.09 14.29 12.05
CA MET A 194 -18.74 14.00 11.55
C MET A 194 -17.70 14.98 12.14
N ARG A 195 -18.03 16.25 12.20
CA ARG A 195 -17.16 17.24 12.86
C ARG A 195 -16.98 16.94 14.34
N ARG A 196 -18.05 16.59 15.07
CA ARG A 196 -18.01 16.24 16.47
C ARG A 196 -17.11 15.05 16.75
N ILE A 197 -17.27 13.94 16.03
CA ILE A 197 -16.47 12.72 16.21
C ILE A 197 -15.00 12.93 15.84
N SER A 198 -14.70 13.78 14.84
CA SER A 198 -13.32 14.12 14.44
C SER A 198 -12.56 14.88 15.54
N GLN A 199 -13.28 15.51 16.47
CA GLN A 199 -12.72 16.29 17.59
C GLN A 199 -12.91 15.59 18.94
N MET A 200 -13.35 14.33 18.94
CA MET A 200 -13.60 13.61 20.19
C MET A 200 -12.31 13.47 21.01
N PRO A 201 -12.31 13.90 22.28
CA PRO A 201 -11.16 13.72 23.14
C PRO A 201 -10.97 12.25 23.49
N MET A 202 -9.72 11.86 23.75
CA MET A 202 -9.41 10.53 24.27
C MET A 202 -9.93 10.41 25.71
N GLY A 203 -10.91 9.52 25.94
CA GLY A 203 -11.51 9.34 27.25
C GLY A 203 -10.65 8.53 28.24
N PHE A 204 -9.79 7.65 27.73
CA PHE A 204 -8.90 6.81 28.52
C PHE A 204 -7.64 6.48 27.74
N GLU A 205 -6.48 6.68 28.38
CA GLU A 205 -5.18 6.32 27.81
C GLU A 205 -4.60 5.11 28.56
N ARG A 206 -4.31 4.04 27.80
CA ARG A 206 -3.67 2.85 28.37
C ARG A 206 -2.20 3.17 28.68
N LYS A 207 -1.80 3.06 29.93
CA LYS A 207 -0.38 3.14 30.29
C LYS A 207 0.41 2.06 29.56
N LYS A 208 1.48 2.47 28.88
CA LYS A 208 2.44 1.54 28.23
C LYS A 208 3.34 0.90 29.26
#